data_97af4e1b2d485a0225a0badff158bc43
#
_entry.id   97af4e1b2d485a0225a0badff158bc43
#
_cell.length_a   1.000
_cell.length_b   1.000
_cell.length_c   1.000
_cell.angle_alpha   90.00
_cell.angle_beta   90.00
_cell.angle_gamma   90.00
#
_symmetry.space_group_name_H-M   'P 1'
#
loop_
_entity.id
_entity.type
_entity.pdbx_description
1 polymer ?
#
loop_
_entity_poly.entity_id
_entity_poly.type
_entity_poly.pdbx_seq_one_letter_code
_entity_poly.pdbx_strand_id
1 'polypeptide(L)'
;MHYAVTGNTAAEIIYKRADSGKEHMGLTNWSDAPNGKIIKSDVIIAKNYLNEEELYSLRRIVSAYLDLAESRAIRHIPMTMEDWSNRLDEFLKLTDREILQDAGKISHKIACDKAESEFEKYRIIQDQIYLSDFDKYINELEKLDVSDKGE
;
A
#
# COMPACT_ATOMS: atom_id res chain seq x y z
N MET A 1 11.80 7.74 -0.38
CA MET A 1 11.72 6.74 -1.46
C MET A 1 10.42 6.79 -2.25
N HIS A 2 9.26 6.92 -1.61
CA HIS A 2 7.97 7.05 -2.34
C HIS A 2 7.97 8.19 -3.34
N TYR A 3 8.50 9.36 -2.95
CA TYR A 3 8.60 10.52 -3.84
C TYR A 3 9.46 10.25 -5.07
N ALA A 4 10.57 9.55 -4.91
CA ALA A 4 11.45 9.19 -6.02
C ALA A 4 10.77 8.28 -7.05
N VAL A 5 9.80 7.48 -6.64
CA VAL A 5 9.08 6.53 -7.51
C VAL A 5 7.83 7.18 -8.12
N THR A 6 7.08 7.94 -7.35
CA THR A 6 5.73 8.41 -7.73
C THR A 6 5.61 9.91 -7.95
N GLY A 7 6.61 10.70 -7.53
CA GLY A 7 6.50 12.17 -7.47
C GLY A 7 5.63 12.68 -6.31
N ASN A 8 5.24 11.79 -5.40
CA ASN A 8 4.42 12.11 -4.23
C ASN A 8 5.02 11.52 -2.96
N THR A 9 4.83 12.20 -1.84
CA THR A 9 5.18 11.63 -0.53
C THR A 9 4.21 10.49 -0.17
N ALA A 10 4.56 9.69 0.82
CA ALA A 10 3.66 8.64 1.31
C ALA A 10 2.29 9.19 1.70
N ALA A 11 2.27 10.31 2.43
CA ALA A 11 1.02 10.99 2.83
C ALA A 11 0.21 11.46 1.61
N GLU A 12 0.88 12.04 0.61
CA GLU A 12 0.21 12.48 -0.62
C GLU A 12 -0.38 11.32 -1.43
N ILE A 13 0.30 10.17 -1.48
CA ILE A 13 -0.20 8.95 -2.13
C ILE A 13 -1.51 8.51 -1.47
N ILE A 14 -1.52 8.39 -0.16
CA ILE A 14 -2.71 8.01 0.61
C ILE A 14 -3.85 9.00 0.36
N TYR A 15 -3.56 10.28 0.50
CA TYR A 15 -4.56 11.35 0.34
C TYR A 15 -5.19 11.37 -1.05
N LYS A 16 -4.39 11.20 -2.09
CA LYS A 16 -4.86 11.26 -3.48
C LYS A 16 -5.57 10.00 -3.92
N ARG A 17 -5.17 8.84 -3.42
CA ARG A 17 -5.61 7.54 -3.94
C ARG A 17 -6.68 6.85 -3.11
N ALA A 18 -6.83 7.18 -1.84
CA ALA A 18 -7.92 6.67 -1.01
C ALA A 18 -9.25 7.27 -1.45
N ASP A 19 -10.12 6.46 -2.03
CA ASP A 19 -11.40 6.88 -2.60
C ASP A 19 -12.42 5.76 -2.50
N SER A 20 -13.46 5.95 -1.70
CA SER A 20 -14.52 4.96 -1.47
C SER A 20 -15.32 4.62 -2.74
N GLY A 21 -15.28 5.47 -3.75
CA GLY A 21 -15.94 5.26 -5.04
C GLY A 21 -15.16 4.35 -6.01
N LYS A 22 -13.93 4.00 -5.67
CA LYS A 22 -13.09 3.12 -6.49
C LYS A 22 -13.17 1.68 -6.01
N GLU A 23 -12.90 0.74 -6.92
CA GLU A 23 -12.74 -0.67 -6.56
C GLU A 23 -11.65 -0.80 -5.49
N HIS A 24 -11.93 -1.58 -4.44
CA HIS A 24 -11.05 -1.74 -3.28
C HIS A 24 -10.60 -0.41 -2.65
N MET A 25 -11.45 0.62 -2.74
CA MET A 25 -11.19 2.01 -2.33
C MET A 25 -9.84 2.58 -2.77
N GLY A 26 -9.34 2.15 -3.90
CA GLY A 26 -8.06 2.57 -4.48
C GLY A 26 -6.85 1.74 -4.05
N LEU A 27 -7.00 0.76 -3.16
CA LEU A 27 -5.91 -0.12 -2.76
C LEU A 27 -5.63 -1.16 -3.86
N THR A 28 -4.36 -1.46 -4.04
CA THR A 28 -3.87 -2.53 -4.92
C THR A 28 -3.53 -3.80 -4.13
N ASN A 29 -3.28 -3.65 -2.84
CA ASN A 29 -2.97 -4.75 -1.93
C ASN A 29 -3.44 -4.40 -0.51
N TRP A 30 -3.70 -5.40 0.32
CA TRP A 30 -4.05 -5.28 1.74
C TRP A 30 -3.75 -6.60 2.44
N SER A 31 -3.85 -6.64 3.76
CA SER A 31 -3.43 -7.80 4.58
C SER A 31 -4.04 -9.12 4.14
N ASP A 32 -5.34 -9.12 3.86
CA ASP A 32 -6.10 -10.32 3.48
C ASP A 32 -6.42 -10.40 1.98
N ALA A 33 -5.67 -9.66 1.16
CA ALA A 33 -5.83 -9.69 -0.29
C ALA A 33 -5.55 -11.10 -0.87
N PRO A 34 -6.16 -11.43 -2.01
CA PRO A 34 -7.13 -10.64 -2.79
C PRO A 34 -8.59 -10.81 -2.36
N ASN A 35 -8.93 -11.83 -1.61
CA ASN A 35 -10.32 -12.24 -1.36
C ASN A 35 -10.88 -11.79 0.00
N GLY A 36 -10.02 -11.43 0.94
CA GLY A 36 -10.42 -10.99 2.26
C GLY A 36 -10.81 -9.51 2.31
N LYS A 37 -11.40 -9.10 3.41
CA LYS A 37 -11.82 -7.72 3.62
C LYS A 37 -10.63 -6.80 3.86
N ILE A 38 -10.76 -5.56 3.38
CA ILE A 38 -9.88 -4.45 3.75
C ILE A 38 -10.25 -4.02 5.17
N ILE A 39 -9.24 -3.84 6.02
CA ILE A 39 -9.41 -3.36 7.40
C ILE A 39 -8.81 -1.96 7.56
N LYS A 40 -9.16 -1.30 8.65
CA LYS A 40 -8.77 0.10 8.90
C LYS A 40 -7.25 0.33 8.85
N SER A 41 -6.45 -0.61 9.36
CA SER A 41 -4.99 -0.50 9.35
C SER A 41 -4.38 -0.59 7.94
N ASP A 42 -5.09 -1.18 6.98
CA ASP A 42 -4.59 -1.28 5.61
C ASP A 42 -4.60 0.06 4.87
N VAL A 43 -5.58 0.93 5.17
CA VAL A 43 -5.82 2.14 4.40
C VAL A 43 -4.85 3.29 4.69
N ILE A 44 -4.06 3.17 5.75
CA ILE A 44 -3.05 4.16 6.14
C ILE A 44 -1.63 3.80 5.71
N ILE A 45 -1.47 2.77 4.88
CA ILE A 45 -0.19 2.30 4.38
C ILE A 45 -0.05 2.70 2.90
N ALA A 46 0.84 3.63 2.61
CA ALA A 46 1.04 4.17 1.26
C ALA A 46 1.38 3.08 0.23
N LYS A 47 2.19 2.10 0.61
CA LYS A 47 2.57 0.97 -0.24
C LYS A 47 1.38 0.21 -0.80
N ASN A 48 0.28 0.15 -0.05
CA ASN A 48 -0.94 -0.55 -0.47
C ASN A 48 -1.68 0.13 -1.63
N TYR A 49 -1.34 1.37 -1.96
CA TYR A 49 -1.91 2.13 -3.08
C TYR A 49 -1.02 2.15 -4.34
N LEU A 50 0.16 1.54 -4.29
CA LEU A 50 1.08 1.52 -5.43
C LEU A 50 0.64 0.48 -6.46
N ASN A 51 0.73 0.83 -7.76
CA ASN A 51 0.55 -0.14 -8.83
C ASN A 51 1.78 -1.08 -8.94
N GLU A 52 1.68 -2.10 -9.78
CA GLU A 52 2.76 -3.10 -9.93
C GLU A 52 4.09 -2.48 -10.38
N GLU A 53 4.05 -1.55 -11.31
CA GLU A 53 5.25 -0.88 -11.83
C GLU A 53 5.92 -0.01 -10.76
N GLU A 54 5.13 0.78 -10.02
CA GLU A 54 5.62 1.59 -8.92
C GLU A 54 6.19 0.71 -7.80
N LEU A 55 5.51 -0.37 -7.45
CA LEU A 55 5.96 -1.30 -6.42
C LEU A 55 7.25 -2.01 -6.83
N TYR A 56 7.36 -2.42 -8.09
CA TYR A 56 8.58 -3.02 -8.62
C TYR A 56 9.75 -2.04 -8.54
N SER A 57 9.56 -0.79 -8.95
CA SER A 57 10.58 0.26 -8.87
C SER A 57 11.01 0.52 -7.43
N LEU A 58 10.06 0.60 -6.51
CA LEU A 58 10.34 0.79 -5.08
C LEU A 58 11.16 -0.35 -4.51
N ARG A 59 10.79 -1.59 -4.79
CA ARG A 59 11.52 -2.79 -4.34
C ARG A 59 12.95 -2.80 -4.84
N ARG A 60 13.19 -2.42 -6.08
CA ARG A 60 14.53 -2.36 -6.66
C ARG A 60 15.40 -1.31 -5.99
N ILE A 61 14.85 -0.14 -5.72
CA ILE A 61 15.57 0.93 -5.01
C ILE A 61 15.95 0.48 -3.60
N VAL A 62 15.00 -0.08 -2.87
CA VAL A 62 15.22 -0.56 -1.50
C VAL A 62 16.28 -1.66 -1.47
N SER A 63 16.19 -2.66 -2.36
CA SER A 63 17.17 -3.76 -2.44
C SER A 63 18.57 -3.26 -2.74
N ALA A 64 18.72 -2.38 -3.72
CA ALA A 64 20.03 -1.84 -4.09
C ALA A 64 20.65 -1.00 -2.96
N TYR A 65 19.84 -0.21 -2.27
CA TYR A 65 20.31 0.58 -1.13
C TYR A 65 20.70 -0.30 0.06
N LEU A 66 19.95 -1.35 0.35
CA LEU A 66 20.28 -2.31 1.41
C LEU A 66 21.55 -3.10 1.09
N ASP A 67 21.78 -3.46 -0.17
CA ASP A 67 23.03 -4.11 -0.60
C ASP A 67 24.24 -3.19 -0.35
N LEU A 68 24.09 -1.90 -0.64
CA LEU A 68 25.13 -0.92 -0.33
C LEU A 68 25.38 -0.81 1.18
N ALA A 69 24.30 -0.80 1.98
CA ALA A 69 24.39 -0.75 3.44
C ALA A 69 25.11 -1.97 4.01
N GLU A 70 24.78 -3.16 3.51
CA GLU A 70 25.43 -4.42 3.90
C GLU A 70 26.93 -4.42 3.55
N SER A 71 27.28 -3.99 2.34
CA SER A 71 28.69 -3.87 1.91
C SER A 71 29.50 -2.97 2.85
N ARG A 72 28.93 -1.84 3.27
CA ARG A 72 29.60 -0.93 4.22
C ARG A 72 29.73 -1.54 5.61
N ALA A 73 28.72 -2.27 6.07
CA ALA A 73 28.75 -2.96 7.36
C ALA A 73 29.84 -4.03 7.38
N ILE A 74 29.99 -4.82 6.34
CA ILE A 74 31.05 -5.83 6.20
C ILE A 74 32.45 -5.20 6.24
N ARG A 75 32.59 -4.03 5.65
CA ARG A 75 33.86 -3.27 5.66
C ARG A 75 34.10 -2.48 6.95
N HIS A 76 33.22 -2.60 7.94
CA HIS A 76 33.28 -1.90 9.23
C HIS A 76 33.41 -0.38 9.09
N ILE A 77 32.73 0.23 8.11
CA ILE A 77 32.70 1.67 7.92
C ILE A 77 31.62 2.25 8.84
N PRO A 78 31.98 3.04 9.86
CA PRO A 78 31.00 3.65 10.74
C PRO A 78 30.19 4.71 9.99
N MET A 79 28.86 4.72 10.21
CA MET A 79 27.95 5.64 9.56
C MET A 79 26.94 6.19 10.59
N THR A 80 26.74 7.49 10.58
CA THR A 80 25.65 8.14 11.33
C THR A 80 24.36 8.07 10.52
N MET A 81 23.23 8.41 11.16
CA MET A 81 21.95 8.50 10.43
C MET A 81 21.98 9.59 9.36
N GLU A 82 22.69 10.68 9.62
CA GLU A 82 22.91 11.75 8.65
C GLU A 82 23.70 11.24 7.43
N ASP A 83 24.76 10.47 7.66
CA ASP A 83 25.54 9.84 6.58
C ASP A 83 24.66 8.92 5.72
N TRP A 84 23.81 8.11 6.34
CA TRP A 84 22.86 7.25 5.63
C TRP A 84 21.88 8.06 4.78
N SER A 85 21.33 9.15 5.33
CA SER A 85 20.41 10.04 4.60
C SER A 85 21.10 10.66 3.38
N ASN A 86 22.31 11.17 3.54
CA ASN A 86 23.08 11.77 2.45
C ASN A 86 23.42 10.74 1.36
N ARG A 87 23.75 9.52 1.76
CA ARG A 87 24.03 8.42 0.81
C ARG A 87 22.79 7.99 0.05
N LEU A 88 21.64 7.96 0.70
CA LEU A 88 20.38 7.69 0.01
C LEU A 88 20.10 8.74 -1.05
N ASP A 89 20.27 10.02 -0.74
CA ASP A 89 20.05 11.11 -1.68
C ASP A 89 21.00 11.02 -2.88
N GLU A 90 22.29 10.74 -2.65
CA GLU A 90 23.27 10.51 -3.71
C GLU A 90 22.89 9.32 -4.61
N PHE A 91 22.44 8.22 -3.99
CA PHE A 91 21.99 7.03 -4.71
C PHE A 91 20.79 7.32 -5.60
N LEU A 92 19.80 8.05 -5.09
CA LEU A 92 18.61 8.42 -5.86
C LEU A 92 18.97 9.35 -7.03
N LYS A 93 19.90 10.29 -6.85
CA LYS A 93 20.41 11.13 -7.92
C LYS A 93 21.10 10.33 -9.03
N LEU A 94 21.88 9.32 -8.66
CA LEU A 94 22.54 8.43 -9.64
C LEU A 94 21.55 7.62 -10.47
N THR A 95 20.34 7.38 -9.95
CA THR A 95 19.26 6.68 -10.67
C THR A 95 18.34 7.62 -11.44
N ASP A 96 18.73 8.89 -11.60
CA ASP A 96 17.95 9.95 -12.29
C ASP A 96 16.57 10.18 -11.66
N ARG A 97 16.45 10.00 -10.34
CA ARG A 97 15.21 10.19 -9.60
C ARG A 97 15.21 11.50 -8.84
N GLU A 98 14.02 12.09 -8.76
CA GLU A 98 13.83 13.32 -8.00
C GLU A 98 13.90 13.05 -6.49
N ILE A 99 14.45 14.03 -5.77
CA ILE A 99 14.57 14.00 -4.32
C ILE A 99 13.58 14.98 -3.73
N LEU A 100 12.90 14.55 -2.67
CA LEU A 100 12.02 15.43 -1.91
C LEU A 100 12.84 16.54 -1.23
N GLN A 101 12.52 17.78 -1.52
CA GLN A 101 13.21 18.96 -0.98
C GLN A 101 12.58 19.51 0.30
N ASP A 102 11.33 19.11 0.60
CA ASP A 102 10.55 19.57 1.74
C ASP A 102 9.77 18.41 2.39
N ALA A 103 8.91 18.73 3.36
CA ALA A 103 8.07 17.72 4.03
C ALA A 103 6.85 17.27 3.21
N GLY A 104 6.69 17.78 1.99
CA GLY A 104 5.50 17.53 1.17
C GLY A 104 4.35 18.48 1.53
N LYS A 105 3.25 18.40 0.75
CA LYS A 105 2.10 19.31 0.87
C LYS A 105 1.03 18.80 1.83
N ILE A 106 0.99 17.51 2.09
CA ILE A 106 -0.02 16.86 2.92
C ILE A 106 0.66 16.22 4.12
N SER A 107 0.15 16.52 5.33
CA SER A 107 0.65 15.89 6.54
C SER A 107 0.17 14.44 6.63
N HIS A 108 0.90 13.62 7.37
CA HIS A 108 0.52 12.23 7.64
C HIS A 108 -0.87 12.15 8.32
N LYS A 109 -1.14 13.04 9.27
CA LYS A 109 -2.42 13.09 9.97
C LYS A 109 -3.60 13.37 9.02
N ILE A 110 -3.46 14.36 8.14
CA ILE A 110 -4.50 14.71 7.16
C ILE A 110 -4.75 13.53 6.21
N ALA A 111 -3.69 12.88 5.76
CA ALA A 111 -3.79 11.71 4.88
C ALA A 111 -4.51 10.55 5.57
N CYS A 112 -4.15 10.22 6.80
CA CYS A 112 -4.79 9.16 7.57
C CYS A 112 -6.25 9.48 7.87
N ASP A 113 -6.57 10.71 8.26
CA ASP A 113 -7.95 11.14 8.54
C ASP A 113 -8.83 10.99 7.29
N LYS A 114 -8.32 11.38 6.12
CA LYS A 114 -9.05 11.17 4.86
C LYS A 114 -9.22 9.69 4.55
N ALA A 115 -8.17 8.90 4.64
CA ALA A 115 -8.22 7.47 4.33
C ALA A 115 -9.19 6.74 5.25
N GLU A 116 -9.20 7.04 6.54
CA GLU A 116 -10.11 6.46 7.51
C GLU A 116 -11.55 6.89 7.25
N SER A 117 -11.79 8.16 6.87
CA SER A 117 -13.12 8.64 6.48
C SER A 117 -13.63 7.92 5.24
N GLU A 118 -12.79 7.73 4.22
CA GLU A 118 -13.14 6.97 3.03
C GLU A 118 -13.37 5.49 3.34
N PHE A 119 -12.60 4.94 4.26
CA PHE A 119 -12.81 3.56 4.72
C PHE A 119 -14.16 3.35 5.39
N GLU A 120 -14.62 4.28 6.23
CA GLU A 120 -15.95 4.18 6.86
C GLU A 120 -17.08 4.14 5.84
N LYS A 121 -16.96 4.87 4.73
CA LYS A 121 -17.90 4.80 3.60
C LYS A 121 -17.77 3.47 2.85
N TYR A 122 -16.56 3.06 2.56
CA TYR A 122 -16.28 1.83 1.81
C TYR A 122 -16.66 0.58 2.60
N ARG A 123 -16.49 0.58 3.91
CA ARG A 123 -16.85 -0.53 4.79
C ARG A 123 -18.30 -0.96 4.59
N ILE A 124 -19.22 -0.01 4.49
CA ILE A 124 -20.63 -0.28 4.26
C ILE A 124 -20.83 -0.98 2.91
N ILE A 125 -20.19 -0.50 1.86
CA ILE A 125 -20.24 -1.09 0.53
C ILE A 125 -19.61 -2.50 0.54
N GLN A 126 -18.47 -2.64 1.17
CA GLN A 126 -17.74 -3.90 1.29
C GLN A 126 -18.57 -4.97 2.00
N ASP A 127 -19.23 -4.62 3.10
CA ASP A 127 -20.06 -5.54 3.86
C ASP A 127 -21.29 -6.02 3.07
N GLN A 128 -21.81 -5.20 2.16
CA GLN A 128 -22.93 -5.56 1.29
C GLN A 128 -22.54 -6.56 0.19
N ILE A 129 -21.34 -6.45 -0.36
CA ILE A 129 -20.89 -7.28 -1.49
C ILE A 129 -20.04 -8.47 -1.04
N TYR A 130 -19.48 -8.41 0.17
CA TYR A 130 -18.64 -9.47 0.70
C TYR A 130 -19.49 -10.62 1.25
N LEU A 131 -19.23 -11.83 0.75
CA LEU A 131 -19.76 -13.05 1.33
C LEU A 131 -18.61 -13.80 1.99
N SER A 132 -18.73 -14.10 3.29
CA SER A 132 -17.78 -14.98 3.97
C SER A 132 -17.76 -16.36 3.30
N ASP A 133 -16.69 -17.11 3.49
CA ASP A 133 -16.61 -18.48 2.97
C ASP A 133 -17.73 -19.36 3.53
N PHE A 134 -18.14 -19.12 4.77
CA PHE A 134 -19.28 -19.79 5.38
C PHE A 134 -20.60 -19.47 4.66
N ASP A 135 -20.85 -18.19 4.34
CA ASP A 135 -22.07 -17.78 3.63
C ASP A 135 -22.11 -18.37 2.22
N LYS A 136 -20.98 -18.41 1.52
CA LYS A 136 -20.84 -19.07 0.21
C LYS A 136 -21.19 -20.56 0.31
N TYR A 137 -20.69 -21.23 1.32
CA TYR A 137 -20.94 -22.63 1.57
C TYR A 137 -22.44 -22.90 1.83
N ILE A 138 -23.10 -22.08 2.66
CA ILE A 138 -24.56 -22.16 2.90
C ILE A 138 -25.33 -21.95 1.62
N ASN A 139 -25.00 -20.97 0.79
CA ASN A 139 -25.64 -20.71 -0.48
C ASN A 139 -25.49 -21.89 -1.45
N GLU A 140 -24.34 -22.55 -1.48
CA GLU A 140 -24.11 -23.75 -2.29
C GLU A 140 -24.96 -24.93 -1.83
N LEU A 141 -25.09 -25.14 -0.51
CA LEU A 141 -25.96 -26.17 0.05
C LEU A 141 -27.44 -25.95 -0.29
N GLU A 142 -27.92 -24.71 -0.18
CA GLU A 142 -29.29 -24.35 -0.54
C GLU A 142 -29.59 -24.62 -2.02
N LYS A 143 -28.63 -24.36 -2.91
CA LYS A 143 -28.76 -24.67 -4.36
C LYS A 143 -28.83 -26.16 -4.61
N LEU A 144 -28.08 -26.97 -3.88
CA LEU A 144 -28.12 -28.43 -3.97
C LEU A 144 -29.47 -29.00 -3.53
N ASP A 145 -29.99 -28.49 -2.41
CA ASP A 145 -31.32 -28.91 -1.90
C ASP A 145 -32.46 -28.59 -2.88
N VAL A 146 -32.38 -27.46 -3.58
CA VAL A 146 -33.38 -27.09 -4.60
C VAL A 146 -33.27 -28.00 -5.81
N SER A 147 -32.08 -28.46 -6.18
CA SER A 147 -31.90 -29.39 -7.34
C SER A 147 -32.43 -30.79 -7.01
N ASP A 148 -32.29 -31.28 -5.79
CA ASP A 148 -32.81 -32.56 -5.33
C ASP A 148 -34.35 -32.62 -5.25
N LYS A 149 -34.98 -31.49 -4.97
CA LYS A 149 -36.45 -31.37 -4.93
C LYS A 149 -37.11 -31.19 -6.28
N GLY A 150 -36.31 -31.04 -7.34
CA GLY A 150 -36.78 -30.90 -8.71
C GLY A 150 -36.94 -32.23 -9.47
N GLU A 151 -36.64 -33.32 -8.81
CA GLU A 151 -36.87 -34.67 -9.33
C GLU A 151 -38.15 -35.23 -8.67
#